data_799e57755af2bc67e52ab87472b5f576
#
_entry.id   799e57755af2bc67e52ab87472b5f576
#
_cell.length_a   1.000
_cell.length_b   1.000
_cell.length_c   1.000
_cell.angle_alpha   90.00
_cell.angle_beta   90.00
_cell.angle_gamma   90.00
#
_symmetry.space_group_name_H-M   'P 1'
#
loop_
_entity.id
_entity.type
_entity.pdbx_description
1 polymer ?
#
loop_
_entity_poly.entity_id
_entity_poly.type
_entity_poly.pdbx_seq_one_letter_code
_entity_poly.pdbx_strand_id
1 'polypeptide(L)'
;MNIALLGYGKMGKLIGQLAEERGHQLVAKIDLENQALRNSLDPKTIDVAIEFSQPEAALENIRWAITHGIPVLSGTTGWLDRLSEIEALTQQHQGTFFYASNFSIGVNVFFKVNELLAKLMNETTGYQVALEETHHTAKKDAPSGTAITLAEGILKHYAHLKAWNLVGESPNS
;
A
#
# COMPACT_ATOMS: atom_id res chain seq x y z
N MET A 1 5.02 21.19 6.73
CA MET A 1 5.14 20.69 5.34
C MET A 1 3.83 20.95 4.62
N ASN A 2 3.92 21.19 3.33
CA ASN A 2 2.80 21.32 2.41
C ASN A 2 2.50 19.93 1.79
N ILE A 3 1.35 19.37 2.09
CA ILE A 3 0.98 18.01 1.73
C ILE A 3 -0.11 18.02 0.65
N ALA A 4 0.10 17.28 -0.43
CA ALA A 4 -0.95 16.95 -1.39
C ALA A 4 -1.51 15.56 -1.06
N LEU A 5 -2.82 15.45 -0.85
CA LEU A 5 -3.50 14.17 -0.68
C LEU A 5 -4.07 13.72 -2.03
N LEU A 6 -3.57 12.59 -2.52
CA LEU A 6 -4.03 11.92 -3.74
C LEU A 6 -4.88 10.71 -3.33
N GLY A 7 -6.20 10.89 -3.31
CA GLY A 7 -7.18 10.03 -2.67
C GLY A 7 -7.71 10.68 -1.40
N TYR A 8 -8.90 11.26 -1.47
CA TYR A 8 -9.55 11.95 -0.33
C TYR A 8 -10.79 11.19 0.17
N GLY A 9 -10.70 9.84 0.15
CA GLY A 9 -11.66 8.93 0.74
C GLY A 9 -11.51 8.83 2.27
N LYS A 10 -11.90 7.69 2.85
CA LYS A 10 -11.85 7.46 4.31
C LYS A 10 -10.45 7.66 4.90
N MET A 11 -9.41 7.05 4.28
CA MET A 11 -8.03 7.21 4.75
C MET A 11 -7.48 8.61 4.50
N GLY A 12 -7.71 9.18 3.31
CA GLY A 12 -7.24 10.53 3.00
C GLY A 12 -7.80 11.58 3.94
N LYS A 13 -9.08 11.48 4.34
CA LYS A 13 -9.69 12.38 5.33
C LYS A 13 -9.03 12.24 6.70
N LEU A 14 -8.78 11.02 7.17
CA LEU A 14 -8.11 10.79 8.45
C LEU A 14 -6.66 11.31 8.43
N ILE A 15 -5.92 11.03 7.35
CA ILE A 15 -4.56 11.53 7.18
C ILE A 15 -4.56 13.06 7.17
N GLY A 16 -5.52 13.67 6.46
CA GLY A 16 -5.65 15.12 6.40
C GLY A 16 -5.87 15.74 7.77
N GLN A 17 -6.81 15.22 8.55
CA GLN A 17 -7.05 15.67 9.91
C GLN A 17 -5.79 15.58 10.78
N LEU A 18 -5.12 14.42 10.78
CA LEU A 18 -3.90 14.21 11.56
C LEU A 18 -2.74 15.11 11.10
N ALA A 19 -2.65 15.41 9.81
CA ALA A 19 -1.65 16.32 9.27
C ALA A 19 -1.86 17.75 9.77
N GLU A 20 -3.10 18.24 9.73
CA GLU A 20 -3.47 19.58 10.22
C GLU A 20 -3.25 19.68 11.74
N GLU A 21 -3.63 18.66 12.53
CA GLU A 21 -3.36 18.59 13.98
C GLU A 21 -1.88 18.65 14.32
N ARG A 22 -1.01 18.18 13.42
CA ARG A 22 0.46 18.23 13.54
C ARG A 22 1.11 19.48 12.94
N GLY A 23 0.31 20.47 12.54
CA GLY A 23 0.77 21.74 12.00
C GLY A 23 1.27 21.68 10.56
N HIS A 24 0.86 20.68 9.77
CA HIS A 24 1.10 20.61 8.34
C HIS A 24 -0.04 21.30 7.57
N GLN A 25 0.22 21.73 6.34
CA GLN A 25 -0.77 22.35 5.48
C GLN A 25 -1.19 21.39 4.37
N LEU A 26 -2.51 21.26 4.16
CA LEU A 26 -3.05 20.53 3.02
C LEU A 26 -3.23 21.49 1.85
N VAL A 27 -2.34 21.41 0.88
CA VAL A 27 -2.35 22.28 -0.30
C VAL A 27 -3.21 21.71 -1.43
N ALA A 28 -3.49 20.41 -1.41
CA ALA A 28 -4.39 19.76 -2.34
C ALA A 28 -5.09 18.55 -1.72
N LYS A 29 -6.36 18.35 -2.08
CA LYS A 29 -7.22 17.23 -1.73
C LYS A 29 -7.84 16.71 -3.03
N ILE A 30 -7.23 15.68 -3.61
CA ILE A 30 -7.65 15.12 -4.90
C ILE A 30 -8.41 13.82 -4.67
N ASP A 31 -9.58 13.68 -5.29
CA ASP A 31 -10.38 12.46 -5.32
C ASP A 31 -10.88 12.15 -6.74
N LEU A 32 -11.83 11.23 -6.87
CA LEU A 32 -12.37 10.81 -8.17
C LEU A 32 -13.09 11.94 -8.92
N GLU A 33 -13.72 12.85 -8.19
CA GLU A 33 -14.54 13.91 -8.80
C GLU A 33 -13.69 15.08 -9.32
N ASN A 34 -12.48 15.26 -8.77
CA ASN A 34 -11.65 16.41 -9.06
C ASN A 34 -10.22 16.06 -9.56
N GLN A 35 -10.00 14.86 -10.05
CA GLN A 35 -8.68 14.39 -10.52
C GLN A 35 -7.97 15.35 -11.49
N ALA A 36 -8.73 16.04 -12.33
CA ALA A 36 -8.17 16.99 -13.29
C ALA A 36 -7.45 18.18 -12.60
N LEU A 37 -7.85 18.54 -11.38
CA LEU A 37 -7.21 19.61 -10.61
C LEU A 37 -5.75 19.31 -10.29
N ARG A 38 -5.37 18.01 -10.20
CA ARG A 38 -3.98 17.61 -10.00
C ARG A 38 -3.03 18.27 -10.98
N ASN A 39 -3.42 18.36 -12.25
CA ASN A 39 -2.59 18.92 -13.31
C ASN A 39 -2.46 20.46 -13.25
N SER A 40 -3.28 21.12 -12.44
CA SER A 40 -3.20 22.58 -12.24
C SER A 40 -2.41 22.98 -10.99
N LEU A 41 -1.96 22.02 -10.19
CA LEU A 41 -1.16 22.29 -9.01
C LEU A 41 0.24 22.75 -9.40
N ASP A 42 0.78 23.73 -8.65
CA ASP A 42 2.20 24.08 -8.76
C ASP A 42 3.05 23.09 -7.94
N PRO A 43 3.85 22.23 -8.59
CA PRO A 43 4.65 21.22 -7.90
C PRO A 43 5.63 21.82 -6.88
N LYS A 44 6.09 23.04 -7.08
CA LYS A 44 7.05 23.72 -6.18
C LYS A 44 6.45 24.08 -4.82
N THR A 45 5.13 24.06 -4.72
CA THR A 45 4.43 24.35 -3.46
C THR A 45 4.14 23.10 -2.64
N ILE A 46 4.53 21.91 -3.12
CA ILE A 46 4.22 20.62 -2.52
C ILE A 46 5.51 19.97 -2.01
N ASP A 47 5.60 19.73 -0.70
CA ASP A 47 6.74 19.05 -0.10
C ASP A 47 6.64 17.53 -0.24
N VAL A 48 5.42 16.97 -0.21
CA VAL A 48 5.15 15.53 -0.34
C VAL A 48 3.73 15.26 -0.80
N ALA A 49 3.58 14.24 -1.64
CA ALA A 49 2.29 13.66 -1.99
C ALA A 49 2.04 12.39 -1.16
N ILE A 50 0.85 12.25 -0.59
CA ILE A 50 0.40 11.05 0.10
C ILE A 50 -0.76 10.47 -0.69
N GLU A 51 -0.55 9.26 -1.24
CA GLU A 51 -1.46 8.58 -2.14
C GLU A 51 -2.18 7.43 -1.42
N PHE A 52 -3.51 7.56 -1.26
CA PHE A 52 -4.43 6.56 -0.75
C PHE A 52 -5.74 6.62 -1.55
N SER A 53 -5.71 6.15 -2.78
CA SER A 53 -6.86 6.20 -3.70
C SER A 53 -7.42 4.80 -3.99
N GLN A 54 -7.55 4.47 -5.26
CA GLN A 54 -7.98 3.16 -5.76
C GLN A 54 -6.92 2.61 -6.71
N PRO A 55 -6.82 1.30 -6.91
CA PRO A 55 -5.80 0.66 -7.75
C PRO A 55 -5.68 1.30 -9.15
N GLU A 56 -6.82 1.64 -9.74
CA GLU A 56 -6.91 2.21 -11.09
C GLU A 56 -6.32 3.63 -11.17
N ALA A 57 -6.40 4.39 -10.08
CA ALA A 57 -5.91 5.77 -10.02
C ALA A 57 -4.48 5.88 -9.46
N ALA A 58 -4.06 4.90 -8.65
CA ALA A 58 -2.79 4.94 -7.92
C ALA A 58 -1.59 5.14 -8.84
N LEU A 59 -1.51 4.36 -9.91
CA LEU A 59 -0.40 4.41 -10.85
C LEU A 59 -0.21 5.80 -11.46
N GLU A 60 -1.29 6.41 -11.91
CA GLU A 60 -1.28 7.75 -12.51
C GLU A 60 -0.94 8.83 -11.47
N ASN A 61 -1.44 8.69 -10.25
CA ASN A 61 -1.13 9.58 -9.16
C ASN A 61 0.37 9.56 -8.80
N ILE A 62 0.93 8.37 -8.68
CA ILE A 62 2.35 8.16 -8.37
C ILE A 62 3.23 8.68 -9.49
N ARG A 63 2.91 8.35 -10.76
CA ARG A 63 3.63 8.85 -11.94
C ARG A 63 3.65 10.37 -11.97
N TRP A 64 2.48 10.99 -11.79
CA TRP A 64 2.38 12.44 -11.77
C TRP A 64 3.31 13.05 -10.72
N ALA A 65 3.30 12.55 -9.49
CA ALA A 65 4.15 13.07 -8.42
C ALA A 65 5.65 12.94 -8.80
N ILE A 66 6.09 11.75 -9.23
CA ILE A 66 7.49 11.49 -9.59
C ILE A 66 7.94 12.40 -10.75
N THR A 67 7.14 12.50 -11.81
CA THR A 67 7.51 13.30 -12.99
C THR A 67 7.57 14.81 -12.72
N HIS A 68 6.90 15.25 -11.65
CA HIS A 68 6.93 16.64 -11.20
C HIS A 68 7.93 16.88 -10.04
N GLY A 69 8.77 15.88 -9.71
CA GLY A 69 9.79 15.99 -8.67
C GLY A 69 9.24 16.04 -7.25
N ILE A 70 7.99 15.58 -7.03
CA ILE A 70 7.34 15.56 -5.74
C ILE A 70 7.60 14.20 -5.08
N PRO A 71 8.22 14.14 -3.88
CA PRO A 71 8.30 12.91 -3.10
C PRO A 71 6.91 12.31 -2.89
N VAL A 72 6.75 11.00 -3.12
CA VAL A 72 5.44 10.37 -2.99
C VAL A 72 5.48 9.11 -2.14
N LEU A 73 4.49 9.02 -1.25
CA LEU A 73 4.22 7.87 -0.41
C LEU A 73 2.87 7.27 -0.82
N SER A 74 2.84 5.97 -1.15
CA SER A 74 1.61 5.28 -1.53
C SER A 74 1.26 4.14 -0.57
N GLY A 75 -0.02 4.09 -0.19
CA GLY A 75 -0.62 3.00 0.59
C GLY A 75 -1.74 2.27 -0.16
N THR A 76 -2.02 2.62 -1.39
CA THR A 76 -2.99 1.91 -2.23
C THR A 76 -2.43 0.56 -2.65
N THR A 77 -3.18 -0.50 -2.47
CA THR A 77 -2.84 -1.87 -2.90
C THR A 77 -3.47 -2.20 -4.26
N GLY A 78 -3.13 -3.35 -4.86
CA GLY A 78 -3.78 -3.86 -6.08
C GLY A 78 -3.24 -3.30 -7.41
N TRP A 79 -2.07 -2.63 -7.40
CA TRP A 79 -1.39 -2.12 -8.61
C TRP A 79 0.07 -2.59 -8.73
N LEU A 80 0.53 -3.44 -7.84
CA LEU A 80 1.95 -3.82 -7.69
C LEU A 80 2.51 -4.64 -8.85
N ASP A 81 1.69 -5.19 -9.72
CA ASP A 81 2.09 -5.75 -11.02
C ASP A 81 2.86 -4.74 -11.89
N ARG A 82 2.64 -3.44 -11.63
CA ARG A 82 3.31 -2.32 -12.30
C ARG A 82 4.43 -1.66 -11.44
N LEU A 83 4.82 -2.27 -10.32
CA LEU A 83 5.82 -1.69 -9.39
C LEU A 83 7.17 -1.43 -10.08
N SER A 84 7.65 -2.37 -10.89
CA SER A 84 8.92 -2.22 -11.62
C SER A 84 8.96 -1.01 -12.55
N GLU A 85 7.82 -0.62 -13.10
CA GLU A 85 7.69 0.58 -13.92
C GLU A 85 7.85 1.86 -13.08
N ILE A 86 7.25 1.88 -11.88
CA ILE A 86 7.38 3.02 -10.95
C ILE A 86 8.82 3.12 -10.42
N GLU A 87 9.47 2.01 -10.14
CA GLU A 87 10.88 1.98 -9.72
C GLU A 87 11.79 2.56 -10.82
N ALA A 88 11.60 2.13 -12.07
CA ALA A 88 12.34 2.65 -13.21
C ALA A 88 12.11 4.17 -13.42
N LEU A 89 10.86 4.61 -13.33
CA LEU A 89 10.50 6.02 -13.44
C LEU A 89 11.13 6.86 -12.31
N THR A 90 11.12 6.32 -11.09
CA THR A 90 11.72 6.97 -9.91
C THR A 90 13.22 7.16 -10.11
N GLN A 91 13.92 6.15 -10.62
CA GLN A 91 15.34 6.24 -10.94
C GLN A 91 15.61 7.27 -12.07
N GLN A 92 14.82 7.23 -13.14
CA GLN A 92 14.95 8.13 -14.28
C GLN A 92 14.82 9.60 -13.87
N HIS A 93 13.88 9.89 -12.97
CA HIS A 93 13.60 11.24 -12.48
C HIS A 93 14.40 11.63 -11.23
N GLN A 94 15.27 10.75 -10.72
CA GLN A 94 15.97 10.92 -9.43
C GLN A 94 14.98 11.28 -8.31
N GLY A 95 13.76 10.71 -8.40
CA GLY A 95 12.66 10.98 -7.50
C GLY A 95 12.73 10.21 -6.19
N THR A 96 11.74 10.43 -5.34
CA THR A 96 11.55 9.68 -4.09
C THR A 96 10.19 9.03 -4.08
N PHE A 97 10.19 7.70 -3.99
CA PHE A 97 8.97 6.89 -3.89
C PHE A 97 9.08 5.95 -2.70
N PHE A 98 8.02 5.88 -1.90
CA PHE A 98 7.88 4.93 -0.80
C PHE A 98 6.51 4.25 -0.86
N TYR A 99 6.52 2.93 -0.78
CA TYR A 99 5.31 2.12 -0.75
C TYR A 99 5.29 1.20 0.47
N ALA A 100 4.12 1.06 1.08
CA ALA A 100 3.85 -0.02 2.01
C ALA A 100 2.38 -0.47 1.90
N SER A 101 2.14 -1.77 1.94
CA SER A 101 0.79 -2.33 2.00
C SER A 101 0.11 -2.05 3.35
N ASN A 102 0.93 -1.76 4.38
CA ASN A 102 0.47 -1.39 5.71
C ASN A 102 1.52 -0.51 6.41
N PHE A 103 1.09 0.58 7.01
CA PHE A 103 1.95 1.53 7.74
C PHE A 103 1.92 1.30 9.27
N SER A 104 1.16 0.32 9.76
CA SER A 104 1.18 -0.05 11.18
C SER A 104 2.52 -0.72 11.55
N ILE A 105 3.21 -0.18 12.53
CA ILE A 105 4.45 -0.79 13.07
C ILE A 105 4.16 -2.22 13.55
N GLY A 106 3.05 -2.43 14.27
CA GLY A 106 2.67 -3.76 14.77
C GLY A 106 2.48 -4.79 13.66
N VAL A 107 1.82 -4.39 12.55
CA VAL A 107 1.64 -5.28 11.39
C VAL A 107 2.97 -5.57 10.71
N ASN A 108 3.87 -4.59 10.58
CA ASN A 108 5.19 -4.81 10.01
C ASN A 108 6.07 -5.72 10.89
N VAL A 109 5.98 -5.58 12.22
CA VAL A 109 6.60 -6.54 13.15
C VAL A 109 6.03 -7.94 12.96
N PHE A 110 4.70 -8.06 12.83
CA PHE A 110 4.04 -9.33 12.57
C PHE A 110 4.52 -9.97 11.25
N PHE A 111 4.69 -9.21 10.17
CA PHE A 111 5.28 -9.71 8.92
C PHE A 111 6.67 -10.32 9.16
N LYS A 112 7.51 -9.66 9.96
CA LYS A 112 8.85 -10.16 10.28
C LYS A 112 8.82 -11.43 11.12
N VAL A 113 7.94 -11.50 12.11
CA VAL A 113 7.73 -12.72 12.92
C VAL A 113 7.25 -13.87 12.05
N ASN A 114 6.32 -13.61 11.12
CA ASN A 114 5.82 -14.60 10.16
C ASN A 114 6.94 -15.15 9.26
N GLU A 115 7.80 -14.30 8.68
CA GLU A 115 8.96 -14.74 7.89
C GLU A 115 9.93 -15.59 8.72
N LEU A 116 10.22 -15.18 9.96
CA LEU A 116 11.10 -15.91 10.86
C LEU A 116 10.50 -17.28 11.22
N LEU A 117 9.21 -17.33 11.57
CA LEU A 117 8.50 -18.57 11.88
C LEU A 117 8.53 -19.50 10.66
N ALA A 118 8.23 -19.00 9.47
CA ALA A 118 8.27 -19.78 8.23
C ALA A 118 9.66 -20.41 7.99
N LYS A 119 10.72 -19.63 8.21
CA LYS A 119 12.10 -20.13 8.09
C LYS A 119 12.40 -21.26 9.06
N LEU A 120 12.02 -21.13 10.33
CA LEU A 120 12.23 -22.16 11.35
C LEU A 120 11.40 -23.41 11.07
N MET A 121 10.15 -23.24 10.65
CA MET A 121 9.23 -24.34 10.38
C MET A 121 9.57 -25.10 9.09
N ASN A 122 10.23 -24.47 8.13
CA ASN A 122 10.68 -25.15 6.90
C ASN A 122 11.65 -26.31 7.17
N GLU A 123 12.40 -26.23 8.28
CA GLU A 123 13.34 -27.28 8.71
C GLU A 123 12.65 -28.39 9.51
N THR A 124 11.33 -28.25 9.80
CA THR A 124 10.56 -29.14 10.66
C THR A 124 9.58 -29.94 9.81
N THR A 125 9.64 -31.27 9.89
CA THR A 125 8.76 -32.18 9.11
C THR A 125 7.42 -32.37 9.83
N GLY A 126 6.36 -32.73 9.07
CA GLY A 126 5.06 -33.12 9.59
C GLY A 126 4.10 -31.96 9.90
N TYR A 127 4.46 -30.73 9.59
CA TYR A 127 3.60 -29.55 9.74
C TYR A 127 3.08 -29.06 8.40
N GLN A 128 1.86 -28.57 8.42
CA GLN A 128 1.23 -27.86 7.31
C GLN A 128 0.92 -26.42 7.75
N VAL A 129 0.87 -25.51 6.79
CA VAL A 129 0.56 -24.11 7.05
C VAL A 129 -0.77 -23.74 6.41
N ALA A 130 -1.61 -23.06 7.16
CA ALA A 130 -2.83 -22.40 6.69
C ALA A 130 -2.87 -20.98 7.25
N LEU A 131 -3.54 -20.10 6.53
CA LEU A 131 -3.76 -18.70 6.89
C LEU A 131 -5.27 -18.45 6.90
N GLU A 132 -5.76 -17.87 8.00
CA GLU A 132 -7.16 -17.45 8.13
C GLU A 132 -7.19 -15.97 8.48
N GLU A 133 -8.08 -15.23 7.84
CA GLU A 133 -8.33 -13.82 8.16
C GLU A 133 -9.82 -13.56 8.33
N THR A 134 -10.15 -12.67 9.25
CA THR A 134 -11.52 -12.23 9.51
C THR A 134 -11.61 -10.72 9.40
N HIS A 135 -12.59 -10.22 8.67
CA HIS A 135 -12.81 -8.82 8.43
C HIS A 135 -14.25 -8.39 8.72
N HIS A 136 -14.45 -7.09 8.83
CA HIS A 136 -15.79 -6.50 8.89
C HIS A 136 -16.56 -6.73 7.58
N THR A 137 -17.88 -6.77 7.63
CA THR A 137 -18.76 -7.08 6.51
C THR A 137 -18.69 -6.09 5.33
N ALA A 138 -18.15 -4.89 5.55
CA ALA A 138 -17.99 -3.88 4.48
C ALA A 138 -16.70 -4.05 3.65
N LYS A 139 -15.85 -5.06 3.94
CA LYS A 139 -14.66 -5.35 3.14
C LYS A 139 -15.08 -5.98 1.80
N LYS A 140 -14.55 -5.46 0.70
CA LYS A 140 -14.94 -5.87 -0.66
C LYS A 140 -13.94 -6.79 -1.34
N ASP A 141 -12.67 -6.70 -0.94
CA ASP A 141 -11.57 -7.50 -1.52
C ASP A 141 -11.23 -8.69 -0.62
N ALA A 142 -10.96 -9.82 -1.24
CA ALA A 142 -10.43 -11.03 -0.61
C ALA A 142 -9.47 -11.74 -1.61
N PRO A 143 -8.32 -12.22 -1.13
CA PRO A 143 -7.74 -11.99 0.20
C PRO A 143 -7.26 -10.56 0.39
N SER A 144 -7.06 -10.13 1.65
CA SER A 144 -6.52 -8.81 1.95
C SER A 144 -5.06 -8.67 1.52
N GLY A 145 -4.62 -7.44 1.25
CA GLY A 145 -3.19 -7.18 1.01
C GLY A 145 -2.29 -7.65 2.16
N THR A 146 -2.78 -7.63 3.40
CA THR A 146 -2.08 -8.17 4.57
C THR A 146 -1.93 -9.68 4.49
N ALA A 147 -3.00 -10.41 4.15
CA ALA A 147 -2.96 -11.86 3.99
C ALA A 147 -2.04 -12.28 2.84
N ILE A 148 -2.09 -11.56 1.71
CA ILE A 148 -1.18 -11.80 0.59
C ILE A 148 0.27 -11.63 1.03
N THR A 149 0.62 -10.54 1.71
CA THR A 149 1.98 -10.28 2.21
C THR A 149 2.45 -11.38 3.18
N LEU A 150 1.56 -11.87 4.07
CA LEU A 150 1.86 -12.98 4.97
C LEU A 150 2.11 -14.29 4.19
N ALA A 151 1.25 -14.62 3.24
CA ALA A 151 1.39 -15.83 2.42
C ALA A 151 2.67 -15.81 1.59
N GLU A 152 3.00 -14.70 0.95
CA GLU A 152 4.24 -14.52 0.20
C GLU A 152 5.47 -14.61 1.10
N GLY A 153 5.41 -14.04 2.32
CA GLY A 153 6.46 -14.16 3.32
C GLY A 153 6.70 -15.62 3.76
N ILE A 154 5.65 -16.44 3.82
CA ILE A 154 5.76 -17.89 4.07
C ILE A 154 6.40 -18.58 2.87
N LEU A 155 5.89 -18.38 1.66
CA LEU A 155 6.39 -19.01 0.43
C LEU A 155 7.87 -18.75 0.19
N LYS A 156 8.35 -17.55 0.52
CA LYS A 156 9.75 -17.17 0.40
C LYS A 156 10.70 -18.11 1.16
N HIS A 157 10.23 -18.71 2.23
CA HIS A 157 11.03 -19.54 3.13
C HIS A 157 10.68 -21.04 3.10
N TYR A 158 9.54 -21.42 2.51
CA TYR A 158 9.13 -22.81 2.37
C TYR A 158 9.50 -23.36 0.99
N ALA A 159 10.63 -24.06 0.88
CA ALA A 159 11.17 -24.52 -0.39
C ALA A 159 10.24 -25.47 -1.18
N HIS A 160 9.36 -26.21 -0.50
CA HIS A 160 8.44 -27.18 -1.10
C HIS A 160 7.08 -26.60 -1.45
N LEU A 161 6.71 -25.40 -0.97
CA LEU A 161 5.48 -24.71 -1.35
C LEU A 161 5.75 -23.78 -2.55
N LYS A 162 4.93 -23.89 -3.59
CA LYS A 162 5.12 -23.12 -4.83
C LYS A 162 4.12 -21.97 -5.00
N ALA A 163 2.96 -22.09 -4.38
CA ALA A 163 1.89 -21.11 -4.45
C ALA A 163 0.96 -21.24 -3.24
N TRP A 164 0.20 -20.21 -2.98
CA TRP A 164 -0.96 -20.26 -2.10
C TRP A 164 -2.27 -20.29 -2.93
N ASN A 165 -3.32 -20.84 -2.36
CA ASN A 165 -4.64 -20.86 -2.96
C ASN A 165 -5.66 -20.32 -1.97
N LEU A 166 -6.60 -19.52 -2.44
CA LEU A 166 -7.77 -19.14 -1.67
C LEU A 166 -8.74 -20.33 -1.64
N VAL A 167 -9.01 -20.88 -0.46
CA VAL A 167 -9.77 -22.13 -0.30
C VAL A 167 -11.28 -21.88 -0.15
N GLY A 168 -11.69 -20.72 0.29
CA GLY A 168 -13.09 -20.32 0.41
C GLY A 168 -13.26 -19.06 1.24
N GLU A 169 -14.37 -18.38 0.99
CA GLU A 169 -14.90 -17.37 1.90
C GLU A 169 -15.85 -18.09 2.84
N SER A 170 -15.66 -17.94 4.16
CA SER A 170 -16.66 -18.40 5.11
C SER A 170 -17.91 -17.53 4.91
N PRO A 171 -19.10 -18.13 4.62
CA PRO A 171 -20.29 -17.32 4.54
C PRO A 171 -20.50 -16.63 5.89
N ASN A 172 -20.80 -15.36 5.86
CA ASN A 172 -21.10 -14.55 7.02
C ASN A 172 -22.05 -15.32 7.95
N SER A 173 -21.55 -15.70 9.10
CA SER A 173 -22.39 -16.25 10.18
C SER A 173 -23.14 -15.12 10.88
#